data_c31724fb6462285ab9797ac83e91b320
#
_entry.id   c31724fb6462285ab9797ac83e91b320
#
_cell.length_a   1.000
_cell.length_b   1.000
_cell.length_c   1.000
_cell.angle_alpha   90.00
_cell.angle_beta   90.00
_cell.angle_gamma   90.00
#
_symmetry.space_group_name_H-M   'P 1'
#
loop_
_entity.id
_entity.type
_entity.pdbx_description
1 polymer ?
#
loop_
_entity_poly.entity_id
_entity_poly.type
_entity_poly.pdbx_seq_one_letter_code
_entity_poly.pdbx_strand_id
1 'polypeptide(L)'
;MAITSVVPNYFPAPDQCSGEPLISMVEIVKTFKNAAGEFTALNGVSACFYPGEFVSVVGKSGSGKSTLVNMITGIDHPTSGTVRIGGTYVHNLSENDMSVWRGKNLGIVFQFFQLLPTLTLLENVMLPMYLSGLYAPAEREGRALGLLRLVGLESFAEKLPAAVSGGQQQSAAIARALANDPPILIADEPTGNLDSRTADEVFDLFAALIDQGKSILMVTHDIGLAARTMRTLLISDGELINPWVASTLHGLGHSPMLWLTHHLQPRTLSAGESVHLEEPNDAWVLLVSAGCLEVSGTSSAGDASRITGLGEGSLLTSADQQAAGLAQISLRAGGTEPLELLVMSGPELSQALADMPALRQFLEERALSSFLQWIGAASA
;
A
#
# COMPACT_ATOMS: atom_id res chain seq x y z
N MET A 1 -17.66 22.54 -8.34
CA MET A 1 -16.33 21.92 -8.53
C MET A 1 -16.43 20.54 -7.90
N ALA A 2 -16.53 19.50 -8.71
CA ALA A 2 -16.46 18.13 -8.21
C ALA A 2 -15.04 17.93 -7.67
N ILE A 3 -14.92 17.65 -6.38
CA ILE A 3 -13.68 17.19 -5.77
C ILE A 3 -13.48 15.78 -6.35
N THR A 4 -12.66 15.67 -7.39
CA THR A 4 -12.19 14.36 -7.86
C THR A 4 -11.41 13.78 -6.69
N SER A 5 -11.98 12.80 -6.00
CA SER A 5 -11.31 12.10 -4.93
C SER A 5 -10.07 11.43 -5.54
N VAL A 6 -8.90 11.88 -5.12
CA VAL A 6 -7.63 11.25 -5.52
C VAL A 6 -7.60 9.88 -4.86
N VAL A 7 -7.61 8.82 -5.66
CA VAL A 7 -7.58 7.43 -5.18
C VAL A 7 -6.16 6.89 -5.35
N PRO A 8 -5.54 6.36 -4.28
CA PRO A 8 -4.26 5.71 -4.38
C PRO A 8 -4.28 4.48 -5.32
N ASN A 9 -3.14 4.14 -5.87
CA ASN A 9 -2.98 2.94 -6.68
C ASN A 9 -2.84 1.71 -5.77
N TYR A 10 -3.96 1.08 -5.43
CA TYR A 10 -4.01 -0.11 -4.58
C TYR A 10 -3.78 -1.43 -5.33
N PHE A 11 -3.57 -1.41 -6.63
CA PHE A 11 -3.43 -2.63 -7.43
C PHE A 11 -2.28 -3.52 -6.92
N PRO A 12 -2.36 -4.84 -7.10
CA PRO A 12 -1.25 -5.75 -6.84
C PRO A 12 -0.04 -5.35 -7.67
N ALA A 13 1.14 -5.90 -7.30
CA ALA A 13 2.36 -5.66 -8.06
C ALA A 13 2.11 -5.94 -9.54
N PRO A 14 2.54 -5.04 -10.46
CA PRO A 14 2.36 -5.25 -11.90
C PRO A 14 2.98 -6.57 -12.35
N ASP A 15 2.44 -7.22 -13.39
CA ASP A 15 3.02 -8.45 -13.99
C ASP A 15 4.48 -8.25 -14.47
N GLN A 16 4.89 -7.01 -14.69
CA GLN A 16 6.28 -6.64 -14.95
C GLN A 16 7.24 -6.91 -13.78
N CYS A 17 6.71 -7.12 -12.55
CA CYS A 17 7.44 -7.54 -11.37
C CYS A 17 7.66 -9.07 -11.31
N SER A 18 7.79 -9.74 -12.45
CA SER A 18 8.06 -11.19 -12.58
C SER A 18 9.46 -11.63 -12.09
N GLY A 19 10.22 -10.70 -11.47
CA GLY A 19 11.53 -10.94 -10.91
C GLY A 19 11.53 -11.38 -9.44
N GLU A 20 12.72 -11.68 -8.93
CA GLU A 20 12.90 -11.93 -7.49
C GLU A 20 12.61 -10.65 -6.70
N PRO A 21 11.75 -10.69 -5.66
CA PRO A 21 11.43 -9.52 -4.86
C PRO A 21 12.66 -9.02 -4.09
N LEU A 22 12.84 -7.70 -4.08
CA LEU A 22 13.88 -7.03 -3.31
C LEU A 22 13.63 -7.16 -1.79
N ILE A 23 12.37 -6.99 -1.37
CA ILE A 23 11.93 -7.23 0.00
C ILE A 23 10.78 -8.24 -0.07
N SER A 24 10.89 -9.33 0.69
CA SER A 24 9.86 -10.35 0.85
C SER A 24 9.56 -10.54 2.32
N MET A 25 8.32 -10.34 2.69
CA MET A 25 7.76 -10.59 4.02
C MET A 25 6.75 -11.71 3.90
N VAL A 26 6.85 -12.73 4.75
CA VAL A 26 5.94 -13.88 4.74
C VAL A 26 5.42 -14.14 6.14
N GLU A 27 4.10 -14.04 6.30
CA GLU A 27 3.37 -14.35 7.54
C GLU A 27 3.95 -13.65 8.78
N ILE A 28 4.25 -12.34 8.65
CA ILE A 28 4.84 -11.56 9.75
C ILE A 28 3.81 -11.34 10.85
N VAL A 29 4.14 -11.85 12.02
CA VAL A 29 3.42 -11.55 13.27
C VAL A 29 4.36 -10.80 14.20
N LYS A 30 3.87 -9.73 14.81
CA LYS A 30 4.57 -9.02 15.89
C LYS A 30 3.65 -8.80 17.06
N THR A 31 3.96 -9.44 18.17
CA THR A 31 3.24 -9.29 19.45
C THR A 31 4.16 -8.66 20.49
N PHE A 32 3.70 -7.58 21.10
CA PHE A 32 4.35 -6.94 22.23
C PHE A 32 3.74 -7.45 23.54
N LYS A 33 4.59 -7.76 24.52
CA LYS A 33 4.17 -8.16 25.87
C LYS A 33 4.58 -7.09 26.85
N ASN A 34 3.63 -6.65 27.66
CA ASN A 34 3.87 -5.71 28.75
C ASN A 34 3.05 -6.10 30.00
N ALA A 35 3.19 -5.32 31.07
CA ALA A 35 2.48 -5.59 32.33
C ALA A 35 0.94 -5.52 32.21
N ALA A 36 0.39 -4.86 31.17
CA ALA A 36 -1.04 -4.74 30.93
C ALA A 36 -1.60 -5.88 30.04
N GLY A 37 -0.73 -6.73 29.48
CA GLY A 37 -1.13 -7.85 28.62
C GLY A 37 -0.31 -7.96 27.33
N GLU A 38 -0.85 -8.70 26.36
CA GLU A 38 -0.28 -8.87 25.03
C GLU A 38 -1.06 -8.04 24.01
N PHE A 39 -0.32 -7.41 23.09
CA PHE A 39 -0.87 -6.65 21.97
C PHE A 39 -0.19 -7.08 20.67
N THR A 40 -0.97 -7.58 19.72
CA THR A 40 -0.48 -7.96 18.40
C THR A 40 -0.58 -6.76 17.46
N ALA A 41 0.57 -6.24 17.07
CA ALA A 41 0.68 -5.06 16.21
C ALA A 41 0.72 -5.41 14.72
N LEU A 42 1.19 -6.62 14.36
CA LEU A 42 1.12 -7.18 13.01
C LEU A 42 0.62 -8.61 13.12
N ASN A 43 -0.30 -9.00 12.24
CA ASN A 43 -0.96 -10.29 12.27
C ASN A 43 -0.98 -10.92 10.86
N GLY A 44 -0.01 -11.80 10.56
CA GLY A 44 0.05 -12.55 9.31
C GLY A 44 0.36 -11.68 8.07
N VAL A 45 1.10 -10.58 8.23
CA VAL A 45 1.40 -9.66 7.11
C VAL A 45 2.34 -10.33 6.12
N SER A 46 1.88 -10.47 4.86
CA SER A 46 2.68 -10.94 3.73
C SER A 46 2.71 -9.88 2.63
N ALA A 47 3.92 -9.47 2.20
CA ALA A 47 4.10 -8.46 1.17
C ALA A 47 5.43 -8.66 0.43
N CYS A 48 5.44 -8.33 -0.87
CA CYS A 48 6.64 -8.28 -1.69
C CYS A 48 6.83 -6.87 -2.24
N PHE A 49 8.09 -6.40 -2.31
CA PHE A 49 8.48 -5.15 -2.93
C PHE A 49 9.60 -5.44 -3.94
N TYR A 50 9.56 -4.78 -5.09
CA TYR A 50 10.45 -5.09 -6.20
C TYR A 50 11.49 -3.99 -6.43
N PRO A 51 12.62 -4.29 -7.10
CA PRO A 51 13.64 -3.29 -7.42
C PRO A 51 13.08 -2.13 -8.24
N GLY A 52 13.44 -0.90 -7.89
CA GLY A 52 12.98 0.31 -8.58
C GLY A 52 11.54 0.72 -8.28
N GLU A 53 10.86 0.06 -7.34
CA GLU A 53 9.47 0.36 -6.99
C GLU A 53 9.39 1.50 -5.97
N PHE A 54 8.45 2.43 -6.20
CA PHE A 54 8.03 3.42 -5.21
C PHE A 54 6.69 2.99 -4.62
N VAL A 55 6.72 2.44 -3.42
CA VAL A 55 5.53 1.91 -2.74
C VAL A 55 5.20 2.77 -1.53
N SER A 56 3.93 3.07 -1.36
CA SER A 56 3.42 3.63 -0.11
C SER A 56 2.67 2.58 0.72
N VAL A 57 2.76 2.72 2.05
CA VAL A 57 1.93 2.00 3.01
C VAL A 57 1.07 3.01 3.75
N VAL A 58 -0.24 2.91 3.60
CA VAL A 58 -1.19 3.81 4.24
C VAL A 58 -2.05 3.08 5.26
N GLY A 59 -2.53 3.81 6.26
CA GLY A 59 -3.40 3.28 7.30
C GLY A 59 -3.59 4.28 8.42
N LYS A 60 -4.59 4.05 9.27
CA LYS A 60 -4.87 4.90 10.43
C LYS A 60 -3.70 4.88 11.44
N SER A 61 -3.67 5.86 12.33
CA SER A 61 -2.74 5.80 13.48
C SER A 61 -2.98 4.52 14.28
N GLY A 62 -1.90 3.85 14.67
CA GLY A 62 -1.98 2.57 15.41
C GLY A 62 -2.24 1.33 14.54
N SER A 63 -2.36 1.43 13.22
CA SER A 63 -2.62 0.27 12.35
C SER A 63 -1.42 -0.67 12.13
N GLY A 64 -0.24 -0.39 12.69
CA GLY A 64 0.94 -1.26 12.56
C GLY A 64 2.02 -0.75 11.60
N LYS A 65 1.86 0.41 10.94
CA LYS A 65 2.80 0.93 9.92
C LYS A 65 4.24 1.04 10.41
N SER A 66 4.48 1.73 11.52
CA SER A 66 5.86 1.89 12.06
C SER A 66 6.41 0.56 12.56
N THR A 67 5.55 -0.35 13.04
CA THR A 67 5.97 -1.72 13.37
C THR A 67 6.43 -2.47 12.11
N LEU A 68 5.71 -2.33 11.00
CA LEU A 68 6.10 -2.89 9.71
C LEU A 68 7.47 -2.37 9.26
N VAL A 69 7.68 -1.04 9.36
CA VAL A 69 8.98 -0.41 9.08
C VAL A 69 10.08 -1.01 9.97
N ASN A 70 9.83 -1.19 11.27
CA ASN A 70 10.81 -1.76 12.19
C ASN A 70 11.18 -3.21 11.84
N MET A 71 10.23 -4.01 11.33
CA MET A 71 10.51 -5.38 10.85
C MET A 71 11.42 -5.35 9.61
N ILE A 72 11.15 -4.48 8.65
CA ILE A 72 11.94 -4.34 7.42
C ILE A 72 13.34 -3.79 7.74
N THR A 73 13.43 -2.78 8.60
CA THR A 73 14.70 -2.14 8.94
C THR A 73 15.54 -2.94 9.92
N GLY A 74 15.00 -4.03 10.50
CA GLY A 74 15.65 -4.83 11.54
C GLY A 74 15.95 -4.02 12.81
N ILE A 75 15.18 -2.96 13.07
CA ILE A 75 15.21 -2.25 14.36
C ILE A 75 14.53 -3.10 15.42
N ASP A 76 13.56 -3.90 15.01
CA ASP A 76 12.92 -4.90 15.85
C ASP A 76 12.72 -6.19 15.05
N HIS A 77 12.47 -7.32 15.72
CA HIS A 77 12.32 -8.63 15.10
C HIS A 77 10.86 -9.09 15.14
N PRO A 78 10.39 -9.83 14.12
CA PRO A 78 9.07 -10.44 14.16
C PRO A 78 8.99 -11.52 15.26
N THR A 79 7.81 -11.70 15.83
CA THR A 79 7.51 -12.81 16.75
C THR A 79 7.48 -14.13 15.98
N SER A 80 6.97 -14.12 14.76
CA SER A 80 7.01 -15.22 13.79
C SER A 80 6.94 -14.68 12.35
N GLY A 81 7.17 -15.55 11.38
CA GLY A 81 7.28 -15.18 9.97
C GLY A 81 8.72 -14.86 9.56
N THR A 82 8.93 -14.45 8.31
CA THR A 82 10.26 -14.22 7.75
C THR A 82 10.33 -12.90 6.97
N VAL A 83 11.45 -12.17 7.14
CA VAL A 83 11.78 -10.98 6.35
C VAL A 83 13.09 -11.26 5.60
N ARG A 84 13.03 -11.20 4.26
CA ARG A 84 14.19 -11.36 3.37
C ARG A 84 14.37 -10.10 2.52
N ILE A 85 15.59 -9.56 2.47
CA ILE A 85 15.92 -8.35 1.71
C ILE A 85 17.21 -8.61 0.94
N GLY A 86 17.17 -8.44 -0.40
CA GLY A 86 18.33 -8.66 -1.25
C GLY A 86 18.99 -10.04 -1.04
N GLY A 87 18.17 -11.08 -0.84
CA GLY A 87 18.65 -12.44 -0.56
C GLY A 87 19.03 -12.73 0.91
N THR A 88 19.07 -11.70 1.79
CA THR A 88 19.45 -11.86 3.20
C THR A 88 18.21 -11.98 4.09
N TYR A 89 18.17 -13.00 4.95
CA TYR A 89 17.16 -13.13 6.01
C TYR A 89 17.57 -12.24 7.20
N VAL A 90 17.04 -11.01 7.22
CA VAL A 90 17.47 -9.98 8.16
C VAL A 90 17.14 -10.31 9.62
N HIS A 91 16.07 -11.02 9.87
CA HIS A 91 15.65 -11.46 11.21
C HIS A 91 16.58 -12.53 11.83
N ASN A 92 17.49 -13.11 11.04
CA ASN A 92 18.49 -14.10 11.51
C ASN A 92 19.85 -13.46 11.82
N LEU A 93 20.05 -12.19 11.51
CA LEU A 93 21.30 -11.49 11.77
C LEU A 93 21.43 -11.17 13.26
N SER A 94 22.67 -11.25 13.77
CA SER A 94 22.97 -10.69 15.10
C SER A 94 22.82 -9.16 15.07
N GLU A 95 22.63 -8.53 16.23
CA GLU A 95 22.51 -7.05 16.33
C GLU A 95 23.70 -6.33 15.66
N ASN A 96 24.92 -6.86 15.84
CA ASN A 96 26.12 -6.29 15.22
C ASN A 96 26.09 -6.44 13.69
N ASP A 97 25.77 -7.64 13.19
CA ASP A 97 25.71 -7.90 11.75
C ASP A 97 24.58 -7.13 11.11
N MET A 98 23.42 -7.01 11.79
CA MET A 98 22.29 -6.22 11.33
C MET A 98 22.65 -4.73 11.24
N SER A 99 23.38 -4.19 12.22
CA SER A 99 23.82 -2.80 12.19
C SER A 99 24.73 -2.50 11.00
N VAL A 100 25.69 -3.38 10.72
CA VAL A 100 26.60 -3.27 9.56
C VAL A 100 25.82 -3.42 8.25
N TRP A 101 24.94 -4.43 8.17
CA TRP A 101 24.15 -4.70 6.99
C TRP A 101 23.19 -3.53 6.68
N ARG A 102 22.49 -3.02 7.70
CA ARG A 102 21.59 -1.86 7.59
C ARG A 102 22.32 -0.63 7.08
N GLY A 103 23.49 -0.32 7.66
CA GLY A 103 24.29 0.83 7.26
C GLY A 103 24.74 0.81 5.79
N LYS A 104 24.77 -0.35 5.13
CA LYS A 104 25.15 -0.52 3.73
C LYS A 104 23.95 -0.57 2.77
N ASN A 105 22.82 -1.12 3.24
CA ASN A 105 21.72 -1.49 2.34
C ASN A 105 20.50 -0.59 2.49
N LEU A 106 20.32 0.06 3.65
CA LEU A 106 19.13 0.85 3.95
C LEU A 106 19.46 2.31 4.28
N GLY A 107 18.75 3.23 3.66
CA GLY A 107 18.59 4.60 4.13
C GLY A 107 17.27 4.72 4.88
N ILE A 108 17.30 5.26 6.10
CA ILE A 108 16.08 5.37 6.91
C ILE A 108 15.82 6.84 7.22
N VAL A 109 14.62 7.30 6.85
CA VAL A 109 14.09 8.62 7.19
C VAL A 109 13.01 8.43 8.23
N PHE A 110 13.21 8.95 9.44
CA PHE A 110 12.28 8.82 10.55
C PHE A 110 11.32 10.01 10.62
N GLN A 111 10.14 9.78 11.18
CA GLN A 111 9.10 10.79 11.39
C GLN A 111 9.59 12.01 12.20
N PHE A 112 10.44 11.81 13.21
CA PHE A 112 11.01 12.85 14.07
C PHE A 112 12.49 13.08 13.78
N PHE A 113 12.87 13.36 12.56
CA PHE A 113 14.20 13.69 12.03
C PHE A 113 15.38 12.91 12.63
N GLN A 114 15.42 12.75 13.95
CA GLN A 114 16.46 12.07 14.74
C GLN A 114 17.90 12.57 14.41
N LEU A 115 18.02 13.87 14.12
CA LEU A 115 19.32 14.51 14.01
C LEU A 115 19.95 14.64 15.41
N LEU A 116 21.26 14.43 15.49
CA LEU A 116 21.99 14.65 16.72
C LEU A 116 22.10 16.16 16.97
N PRO A 117 21.56 16.68 18.09
CA PRO A 117 21.43 18.13 18.29
C PRO A 117 22.75 18.84 18.52
N THR A 118 23.79 18.09 18.88
CA THR A 118 25.15 18.60 19.14
C THR A 118 26.04 18.61 17.90
N LEU A 119 25.59 18.03 16.79
CA LEU A 119 26.31 17.98 15.52
C LEU A 119 25.68 18.97 14.53
N THR A 120 26.50 19.61 13.69
CA THR A 120 26.05 20.41 12.55
C THR A 120 25.26 19.55 11.56
N LEU A 121 24.55 20.15 10.59
CA LEU A 121 23.89 19.39 9.53
C LEU A 121 24.89 18.58 8.72
N LEU A 122 26.07 19.17 8.43
CA LEU A 122 27.17 18.48 7.74
C LEU A 122 27.63 17.23 8.52
N GLU A 123 27.91 17.39 9.80
CA GLU A 123 28.35 16.28 10.66
C GLU A 123 27.28 15.20 10.81
N ASN A 124 25.99 15.58 10.89
CA ASN A 124 24.88 14.63 10.90
C ASN A 124 24.85 13.77 9.61
N VAL A 125 25.06 14.39 8.44
CA VAL A 125 25.10 13.68 7.15
C VAL A 125 26.36 12.83 7.02
N MET A 126 27.49 13.25 7.59
CA MET A 126 28.74 12.49 7.59
C MET A 126 28.71 11.27 8.51
N LEU A 127 27.89 11.30 9.56
CA LEU A 127 27.89 10.28 10.63
C LEU A 127 27.74 8.84 10.11
N PRO A 128 26.79 8.50 9.20
CA PRO A 128 26.69 7.14 8.65
C PRO A 128 27.96 6.69 7.93
N MET A 129 28.66 7.61 7.26
CA MET A 129 29.91 7.31 6.56
C MET A 129 31.07 7.02 7.54
N TYR A 130 31.06 7.67 8.71
CA TYR A 130 32.02 7.34 9.79
C TYR A 130 31.77 5.95 10.35
N LEU A 131 30.51 5.61 10.63
CA LEU A 131 30.13 4.36 11.26
C LEU A 131 30.30 3.16 10.31
N SER A 132 30.01 3.33 9.02
CA SER A 132 30.12 2.25 8.03
C SER A 132 31.55 2.00 7.55
N GLY A 133 32.39 3.02 7.58
CA GLY A 133 33.74 2.95 7.01
C GLY A 133 33.79 2.80 5.48
N LEU A 134 32.66 3.02 4.77
CA LEU A 134 32.58 2.81 3.32
C LEU A 134 33.37 3.83 2.50
N TYR A 135 33.58 5.03 3.06
CA TYR A 135 34.28 6.14 2.37
C TYR A 135 35.54 6.51 3.13
N ALA A 136 36.61 6.86 2.39
CA ALA A 136 37.82 7.39 2.97
C ALA A 136 37.54 8.72 3.69
N PRO A 137 38.26 9.04 4.78
CA PRO A 137 38.02 10.28 5.55
C PRO A 137 37.98 11.54 4.69
N ALA A 138 38.85 11.63 3.69
CA ALA A 138 38.97 12.80 2.80
C ALA A 138 37.78 12.97 1.82
N GLU A 139 36.98 11.92 1.61
CA GLU A 139 35.84 11.94 0.67
C GLU A 139 34.53 12.33 1.35
N ARG A 140 34.41 12.11 2.66
CA ARG A 140 33.15 12.20 3.42
C ARG A 140 32.54 13.60 3.40
N GLU A 141 33.36 14.63 3.62
CA GLU A 141 32.92 16.04 3.65
C GLU A 141 32.36 16.47 2.29
N GLY A 142 33.14 16.22 1.21
CA GLY A 142 32.70 16.58 -0.15
C GLY A 142 31.41 15.89 -0.54
N ARG A 143 31.26 14.60 -0.16
CA ARG A 143 30.03 13.84 -0.40
C ARG A 143 28.85 14.40 0.42
N ALA A 144 29.05 14.70 1.70
CA ALA A 144 28.02 15.26 2.56
C ALA A 144 27.54 16.63 2.09
N LEU A 145 28.46 17.51 1.66
CA LEU A 145 28.11 18.80 1.03
C LEU A 145 27.32 18.61 -0.25
N GLY A 146 27.70 17.63 -1.09
CA GLY A 146 26.93 17.27 -2.29
C GLY A 146 25.48 16.83 -1.98
N LEU A 147 25.30 16.04 -0.92
CA LEU A 147 23.98 15.63 -0.45
C LEU A 147 23.17 16.78 0.15
N LEU A 148 23.82 17.66 0.93
CA LEU A 148 23.17 18.89 1.43
C LEU A 148 22.76 19.81 0.30
N ARG A 149 23.58 19.92 -0.76
CA ARG A 149 23.21 20.68 -1.98
C ARG A 149 22.01 20.07 -2.67
N LEU A 150 21.94 18.75 -2.77
CA LEU A 150 20.80 18.02 -3.38
C LEU A 150 19.47 18.37 -2.69
N VAL A 151 19.49 18.60 -1.38
CA VAL A 151 18.30 18.95 -0.60
C VAL A 151 18.19 20.46 -0.29
N GLY A 152 18.96 21.31 -0.98
CA GLY A 152 18.91 22.77 -0.85
C GLY A 152 19.48 23.34 0.46
N LEU A 153 20.35 22.59 1.16
CA LEU A 153 20.87 22.97 2.49
C LEU A 153 22.37 23.25 2.53
N GLU A 154 23.05 23.40 1.39
CA GLU A 154 24.49 23.63 1.35
C GLU A 154 24.90 24.84 2.20
N SER A 155 24.18 25.99 2.12
CA SER A 155 24.46 27.21 2.89
C SER A 155 24.17 27.07 4.40
N PHE A 156 23.53 25.99 4.81
CA PHE A 156 23.20 25.69 6.21
C PHE A 156 24.10 24.58 6.80
N ALA A 157 25.09 24.10 6.06
CA ALA A 157 25.92 22.93 6.43
C ALA A 157 26.47 23.02 7.86
N GLU A 158 26.99 24.19 8.25
CA GLU A 158 27.59 24.47 9.57
C GLU A 158 26.57 24.81 10.66
N LYS A 159 25.26 24.80 10.35
CA LYS A 159 24.23 25.09 11.35
C LYS A 159 23.89 23.84 12.18
N LEU A 160 23.60 24.07 13.46
CA LEU A 160 23.01 23.04 14.31
C LEU A 160 21.53 22.82 13.95
N PRO A 161 20.96 21.65 14.20
CA PRO A 161 19.56 21.36 13.92
C PRO A 161 18.59 22.39 14.53
N ALA A 162 18.85 22.89 15.74
CA ALA A 162 18.02 23.89 16.40
C ALA A 162 18.01 25.27 15.70
N ALA A 163 18.96 25.52 14.79
CA ALA A 163 19.09 26.81 14.07
C ALA A 163 18.39 26.80 12.69
N VAL A 164 17.68 25.73 12.34
CA VAL A 164 16.98 25.55 11.05
C VAL A 164 15.53 25.14 11.26
N SER A 165 14.66 25.34 10.26
CA SER A 165 13.26 24.98 10.33
C SER A 165 13.05 23.46 10.36
N GLY A 166 11.85 22.99 10.79
CA GLY A 166 11.49 21.57 10.77
C GLY A 166 11.62 20.95 9.37
N GLY A 167 11.20 21.66 8.32
CA GLY A 167 11.38 21.21 6.94
C GLY A 167 12.86 21.05 6.56
N GLN A 168 13.70 21.99 6.97
CA GLN A 168 15.15 21.89 6.75
C GLN A 168 15.78 20.74 7.53
N GLN A 169 15.29 20.46 8.75
CA GLN A 169 15.73 19.28 9.53
C GLN A 169 15.34 17.98 8.81
N GLN A 170 14.13 17.91 8.24
CA GLN A 170 13.69 16.75 7.46
C GLN A 170 14.55 16.55 6.21
N SER A 171 14.81 17.61 5.47
CA SER A 171 15.70 17.57 4.29
C SER A 171 17.10 17.09 4.67
N ALA A 172 17.65 17.54 5.80
CA ALA A 172 18.94 17.07 6.31
C ALA A 172 18.89 15.58 6.73
N ALA A 173 17.77 15.11 7.30
CA ALA A 173 17.57 13.70 7.64
C ALA A 173 17.52 12.82 6.37
N ILE A 174 16.93 13.32 5.28
CA ILE A 174 16.94 12.64 3.97
C ILE A 174 18.38 12.60 3.42
N ALA A 175 19.11 13.71 3.45
CA ALA A 175 20.51 13.74 3.03
C ALA A 175 21.36 12.74 3.83
N ARG A 176 21.15 12.63 5.14
CA ARG A 176 21.80 11.64 6.00
C ARG A 176 21.43 10.21 5.61
N ALA A 177 20.17 9.94 5.30
CA ALA A 177 19.73 8.62 4.87
C ALA A 177 20.41 8.17 3.55
N LEU A 178 20.76 9.11 2.68
CA LEU A 178 21.47 8.90 1.42
C LEU A 178 22.99 8.82 1.55
N ALA A 179 23.55 9.06 2.73
CA ALA A 179 25.00 9.21 2.95
C ALA A 179 25.82 8.02 2.41
N ASN A 180 25.39 6.81 2.66
CA ASN A 180 26.05 5.58 2.24
C ASN A 180 25.59 5.05 0.85
N ASP A 181 24.82 5.85 0.11
CA ASP A 181 24.26 5.46 -1.20
C ASP A 181 23.44 4.16 -1.19
N PRO A 182 22.54 3.99 -0.24
CA PRO A 182 21.80 2.73 -0.11
C PRO A 182 20.90 2.48 -1.32
N PRO A 183 20.72 1.20 -1.74
CA PRO A 183 19.78 0.85 -2.80
C PRO A 183 18.31 1.00 -2.39
N ILE A 184 18.02 0.96 -1.09
CA ILE A 184 16.66 0.99 -0.53
C ILE A 184 16.54 2.17 0.43
N LEU A 185 15.49 2.98 0.25
CA LEU A 185 15.12 4.05 1.16
C LEU A 185 13.79 3.69 1.85
N ILE A 186 13.77 3.72 3.17
CA ILE A 186 12.57 3.54 3.97
C ILE A 186 12.25 4.89 4.64
N ALA A 187 11.05 5.42 4.40
CA ALA A 187 10.64 6.70 4.93
C ALA A 187 9.36 6.57 5.76
N ASP A 188 9.46 6.78 7.06
CA ASP A 188 8.32 6.75 7.99
C ASP A 188 7.80 8.17 8.20
N GLU A 189 6.62 8.47 7.66
CA GLU A 189 5.93 9.77 7.72
C GLU A 189 6.85 10.96 7.31
N PRO A 190 7.56 10.89 6.16
CA PRO A 190 8.63 11.84 5.83
C PRO A 190 8.14 13.27 5.60
N THR A 191 6.84 13.47 5.46
CA THR A 191 6.20 14.76 5.17
C THR A 191 5.24 15.23 6.26
N GLY A 192 5.02 14.43 7.30
CA GLY A 192 3.99 14.65 8.30
C GLY A 192 4.10 15.96 9.11
N ASN A 193 5.28 16.56 9.15
CA ASN A 193 5.56 17.82 9.86
C ASN A 193 5.94 18.96 8.91
N LEU A 194 5.65 18.85 7.61
CA LEU A 194 6.02 19.81 6.59
C LEU A 194 4.79 20.58 6.09
N ASP A 195 5.01 21.80 5.62
CA ASP A 195 4.03 22.47 4.79
C ASP A 195 3.92 21.79 3.42
N SER A 196 2.80 22.00 2.70
CA SER A 196 2.50 21.32 1.43
C SER A 196 3.59 21.52 0.38
N ARG A 197 4.21 22.70 0.30
CA ARG A 197 5.27 22.97 -0.68
C ARG A 197 6.51 22.16 -0.39
N THR A 198 6.97 22.15 0.86
CA THR A 198 8.13 21.37 1.28
C THR A 198 7.86 19.86 1.16
N ALA A 199 6.62 19.42 1.41
CA ALA A 199 6.21 18.03 1.19
C ALA A 199 6.32 17.63 -0.28
N ASP A 200 5.89 18.50 -1.22
CA ASP A 200 6.04 18.27 -2.66
C ASP A 200 7.52 18.22 -3.08
N GLU A 201 8.37 19.12 -2.57
CA GLU A 201 9.82 19.13 -2.83
C GLU A 201 10.49 17.81 -2.38
N VAL A 202 10.09 17.26 -1.23
CA VAL A 202 10.57 15.95 -0.73
C VAL A 202 10.08 14.81 -1.64
N PHE A 203 8.82 14.86 -2.07
CA PHE A 203 8.29 13.84 -2.96
C PHE A 203 8.98 13.84 -4.33
N ASP A 204 9.22 15.00 -4.91
CA ASP A 204 9.93 15.15 -6.19
C ASP A 204 11.37 14.64 -6.09
N LEU A 205 12.03 14.85 -4.95
CA LEU A 205 13.33 14.24 -4.67
C LEU A 205 13.24 12.72 -4.66
N PHE A 206 12.23 12.13 -4.02
CA PHE A 206 12.03 10.68 -4.01
C PHE A 206 11.78 10.14 -5.42
N ALA A 207 10.96 10.83 -6.23
CA ALA A 207 10.74 10.45 -7.63
C ALA A 207 12.06 10.47 -8.43
N ALA A 208 12.89 11.48 -8.26
CA ALA A 208 14.21 11.54 -8.91
C ALA A 208 15.17 10.42 -8.45
N LEU A 209 15.05 9.94 -7.21
CA LEU A 209 15.83 8.80 -6.72
C LEU A 209 15.36 7.47 -7.32
N ILE A 210 14.06 7.31 -7.58
CA ILE A 210 13.51 6.17 -8.34
C ILE A 210 14.08 6.14 -9.75
N ASP A 211 14.11 7.28 -10.45
CA ASP A 211 14.70 7.39 -11.80
C ASP A 211 16.19 7.02 -11.82
N GLN A 212 16.90 7.13 -10.69
CA GLN A 212 18.27 6.67 -10.50
C GLN A 212 18.38 5.17 -10.14
N GLY A 213 17.27 4.43 -10.13
CA GLY A 213 17.23 3.00 -9.86
C GLY A 213 17.16 2.60 -8.38
N LYS A 214 16.87 3.54 -7.48
CA LYS A 214 16.62 3.22 -6.08
C LYS A 214 15.20 2.69 -5.87
N SER A 215 15.00 1.98 -4.76
CA SER A 215 13.67 1.50 -4.35
C SER A 215 13.24 2.24 -3.09
N ILE A 216 11.99 2.69 -3.02
CA ILE A 216 11.49 3.49 -1.92
C ILE A 216 10.22 2.88 -1.33
N LEU A 217 10.23 2.67 -0.02
CA LEU A 217 9.04 2.37 0.77
C LEU A 217 8.72 3.57 1.64
N MET A 218 7.58 4.19 1.42
CA MET A 218 7.09 5.33 2.19
C MET A 218 5.89 4.94 3.03
N VAL A 219 5.94 5.19 4.32
CA VAL A 219 4.76 5.12 5.18
C VAL A 219 4.17 6.51 5.30
N THR A 220 2.87 6.64 5.09
CA THR A 220 2.18 7.92 5.22
C THR A 220 0.71 7.74 5.59
N HIS A 221 0.10 8.77 6.15
CA HIS A 221 -1.34 8.89 6.28
C HIS A 221 -1.95 9.85 5.24
N ASP A 222 -1.11 10.48 4.43
CA ASP A 222 -1.54 11.37 3.34
C ASP A 222 -1.89 10.56 2.09
N ILE A 223 -3.19 10.44 1.83
CA ILE A 223 -3.74 9.72 0.67
C ILE A 223 -3.34 10.41 -0.65
N GLY A 224 -3.21 11.74 -0.66
CA GLY A 224 -2.81 12.49 -1.85
C GLY A 224 -1.38 12.16 -2.29
N LEU A 225 -0.45 12.07 -1.33
CA LEU A 225 0.92 11.65 -1.60
C LEU A 225 1.00 10.16 -1.96
N ALA A 226 0.24 9.30 -1.28
CA ALA A 226 0.19 7.88 -1.60
C ALA A 226 -0.29 7.62 -3.03
N ALA A 227 -1.25 8.38 -3.52
CA ALA A 227 -1.76 8.26 -4.90
C ALA A 227 -0.73 8.64 -5.98
N ARG A 228 0.36 9.31 -5.61
CA ARG A 228 1.47 9.65 -6.52
C ARG A 228 2.53 8.54 -6.59
N THR A 229 2.46 7.53 -5.73
CA THR A 229 3.38 6.39 -5.76
C THR A 229 2.94 5.34 -6.78
N MET A 230 3.84 4.44 -7.16
CA MET A 230 3.56 3.40 -8.15
C MET A 230 2.54 2.39 -7.63
N ARG A 231 2.57 2.10 -6.32
CA ARG A 231 1.66 1.16 -5.65
C ARG A 231 1.44 1.55 -4.20
N THR A 232 0.24 1.29 -3.69
CA THR A 232 -0.14 1.55 -2.31
C THR A 232 -0.62 0.27 -1.64
N LEU A 233 -0.12 0.00 -0.45
CA LEU A 233 -0.62 -1.04 0.45
C LEU A 233 -1.45 -0.38 1.56
N LEU A 234 -2.63 -0.92 1.82
CA LEU A 234 -3.51 -0.45 2.89
C LEU A 234 -3.42 -1.41 4.07
N ILE A 235 -3.00 -0.89 5.23
CA ILE A 235 -2.91 -1.66 6.47
C ILE A 235 -3.95 -1.18 7.48
N SER A 236 -4.67 -2.11 8.10
CA SER A 236 -5.63 -1.87 9.18
C SER A 236 -5.49 -2.94 10.24
N ASP A 237 -5.46 -2.52 11.50
CA ASP A 237 -5.44 -3.43 12.67
C ASP A 237 -4.34 -4.52 12.59
N GLY A 238 -3.19 -4.14 12.04
CA GLY A 238 -2.04 -5.02 11.88
C GLY A 238 -2.09 -5.98 10.69
N GLU A 239 -3.06 -5.86 9.80
CA GLU A 239 -3.24 -6.71 8.62
C GLU A 239 -3.33 -5.90 7.33
N LEU A 240 -2.92 -6.50 6.20
CA LEU A 240 -3.06 -5.87 4.89
C LEU A 240 -4.46 -6.11 4.33
N ILE A 241 -5.09 -5.05 3.86
CA ILE A 241 -6.33 -5.17 3.10
C ILE A 241 -5.98 -5.64 1.68
N ASN A 242 -6.80 -6.56 1.17
CA ASN A 242 -6.66 -7.06 -0.20
C ASN A 242 -6.65 -5.88 -1.20
N PRO A 243 -5.68 -5.80 -2.12
CA PRO A 243 -5.54 -4.67 -3.04
C PRO A 243 -6.79 -4.40 -3.87
N TRP A 244 -7.47 -5.46 -4.31
CA TRP A 244 -8.70 -5.33 -5.09
C TRP A 244 -9.86 -4.78 -4.26
N VAL A 245 -9.96 -5.19 -2.99
CA VAL A 245 -10.94 -4.62 -2.05
C VAL A 245 -10.63 -3.13 -1.82
N ALA A 246 -9.36 -2.78 -1.58
CA ALA A 246 -8.95 -1.40 -1.34
C ALA A 246 -9.22 -0.49 -2.55
N SER A 247 -8.89 -0.95 -3.76
CA SER A 247 -9.08 -0.17 -5.00
C SER A 247 -10.56 0.01 -5.35
N THR A 248 -11.34 -1.05 -5.20
CA THR A 248 -12.75 -1.07 -5.62
C THR A 248 -13.66 -0.41 -4.60
N LEU A 249 -13.36 -0.53 -3.31
CA LEU A 249 -14.19 -0.02 -2.20
C LEU A 249 -13.57 1.18 -1.49
N HIS A 250 -12.80 2.00 -2.20
CA HIS A 250 -12.02 3.12 -1.66
C HIS A 250 -12.82 4.21 -0.92
N GLY A 251 -14.11 4.18 -0.89
CA GLY A 251 -14.95 5.06 -0.05
C GLY A 251 -15.43 4.40 1.26
N LEU A 252 -15.15 3.11 1.41
CA LEU A 252 -15.57 2.35 2.59
C LEU A 252 -14.56 2.50 3.73
N GLY A 253 -15.03 2.36 4.96
CA GLY A 253 -14.14 2.33 6.13
C GLY A 253 -13.22 1.09 6.15
N HIS A 254 -12.08 1.19 6.83
CA HIS A 254 -11.08 0.12 6.82
C HIS A 254 -11.57 -1.20 7.43
N SER A 255 -12.34 -1.16 8.52
CA SER A 255 -12.83 -2.38 9.19
C SER A 255 -13.75 -3.24 8.30
N PRO A 256 -14.73 -2.68 7.57
CA PRO A 256 -15.48 -3.46 6.59
C PRO A 256 -14.64 -3.97 5.42
N MET A 257 -13.62 -3.22 4.96
CA MET A 257 -12.71 -3.71 3.92
C MET A 257 -11.87 -4.89 4.40
N LEU A 258 -11.37 -4.82 5.65
CA LEU A 258 -10.60 -5.90 6.27
C LEU A 258 -11.48 -7.15 6.45
N TRP A 259 -12.72 -6.96 6.90
CA TRP A 259 -13.69 -8.04 6.99
C TRP A 259 -13.90 -8.73 5.63
N LEU A 260 -14.13 -7.95 4.56
CA LEU A 260 -14.26 -8.49 3.19
C LEU A 260 -12.99 -9.21 2.74
N THR A 261 -11.82 -8.70 3.09
CA THR A 261 -10.53 -9.33 2.77
C THR A 261 -10.45 -10.76 3.31
N HIS A 262 -10.97 -11.00 4.51
CA HIS A 262 -10.95 -12.32 5.14
C HIS A 262 -12.04 -13.29 4.60
N HIS A 263 -13.13 -12.77 4.06
CA HIS A 263 -14.30 -13.59 3.71
C HIS A 263 -14.48 -13.78 2.20
N LEU A 264 -13.89 -12.90 1.37
CA LEU A 264 -13.88 -13.10 -0.07
C LEU A 264 -13.00 -14.28 -0.46
N GLN A 265 -13.58 -15.24 -1.20
CA GLN A 265 -12.90 -16.43 -1.66
C GLN A 265 -12.47 -16.30 -3.12
N PRO A 266 -11.23 -16.66 -3.48
CA PRO A 266 -10.79 -16.65 -4.87
C PRO A 266 -11.51 -17.75 -5.65
N ARG A 267 -11.96 -17.41 -6.88
CA ARG A 267 -12.58 -18.35 -7.83
C ARG A 267 -12.06 -18.05 -9.23
N THR A 268 -11.62 -19.09 -9.91
CA THR A 268 -11.16 -19.00 -11.30
C THR A 268 -12.18 -19.69 -12.21
N LEU A 269 -12.54 -19.04 -13.31
CA LEU A 269 -13.35 -19.60 -14.38
C LEU A 269 -12.48 -19.72 -15.63
N SER A 270 -12.55 -20.87 -16.29
CA SER A 270 -11.88 -21.07 -17.59
C SER A 270 -12.54 -20.20 -18.67
N ALA A 271 -11.79 -19.85 -19.72
CA ALA A 271 -12.32 -19.06 -20.82
C ALA A 271 -13.61 -19.70 -21.41
N GLY A 272 -14.68 -18.91 -21.48
CA GLY A 272 -15.99 -19.33 -21.95
C GLY A 272 -16.84 -20.12 -20.93
N GLU A 273 -16.31 -20.44 -19.75
CA GLU A 273 -17.07 -21.08 -18.67
C GLU A 273 -18.17 -20.14 -18.15
N SER A 274 -19.33 -20.70 -17.85
CA SER A 274 -20.47 -19.95 -17.33
C SER A 274 -20.90 -20.47 -15.97
N VAL A 275 -21.28 -19.57 -15.09
CA VAL A 275 -21.85 -19.84 -13.77
C VAL A 275 -23.16 -19.10 -13.65
N HIS A 276 -24.18 -19.82 -13.17
CA HIS A 276 -25.48 -19.24 -12.87
C HIS A 276 -25.57 -18.97 -11.36
N LEU A 277 -26.01 -17.80 -10.99
CA LEU A 277 -26.38 -17.49 -9.63
C LEU A 277 -27.86 -17.77 -9.46
N GLU A 278 -28.15 -18.89 -8.84
CA GLU A 278 -29.52 -19.48 -8.84
C GLU A 278 -30.41 -18.96 -7.71
N GLU A 279 -29.88 -18.24 -6.72
CA GLU A 279 -30.71 -17.88 -5.55
C GLU A 279 -30.87 -16.36 -5.43
N PRO A 280 -32.06 -15.81 -5.78
CA PRO A 280 -32.36 -14.38 -5.68
C PRO A 280 -32.46 -13.84 -4.24
N ASN A 281 -32.49 -14.72 -3.24
CA ASN A 281 -32.74 -14.35 -1.85
C ASN A 281 -31.48 -14.17 -1.00
N ASP A 282 -30.32 -14.68 -1.43
CA ASP A 282 -29.06 -14.52 -0.69
C ASP A 282 -28.28 -13.32 -1.20
N ALA A 283 -27.71 -12.56 -0.24
CA ALA A 283 -26.76 -11.53 -0.59
C ALA A 283 -25.49 -12.14 -1.19
N TRP A 284 -24.99 -11.53 -2.26
CA TRP A 284 -23.71 -11.91 -2.86
C TRP A 284 -22.95 -10.68 -3.33
N VAL A 285 -21.63 -10.80 -3.32
CA VAL A 285 -20.68 -9.81 -3.83
C VAL A 285 -19.61 -10.52 -4.65
N LEU A 286 -19.27 -9.95 -5.79
CA LEU A 286 -18.27 -10.46 -6.72
C LEU A 286 -17.39 -9.31 -7.18
N LEU A 287 -16.08 -9.51 -7.15
CA LEU A 287 -15.09 -8.56 -7.59
C LEU A 287 -14.18 -9.23 -8.63
N VAL A 288 -13.99 -8.59 -9.78
CA VAL A 288 -13.12 -9.07 -10.86
C VAL A 288 -11.67 -8.70 -10.51
N SER A 289 -10.82 -9.70 -10.30
CA SER A 289 -9.39 -9.49 -10.02
C SER A 289 -8.50 -9.65 -11.26
N ALA A 290 -8.91 -10.43 -12.26
CA ALA A 290 -8.25 -10.51 -13.55
C ALA A 290 -9.21 -10.99 -14.64
N GLY A 291 -8.99 -10.56 -15.88
CA GLY A 291 -9.76 -10.98 -17.03
C GLY A 291 -11.03 -10.14 -17.27
N CYS A 292 -11.97 -10.70 -18.01
CA CYS A 292 -13.23 -10.05 -18.38
C CYS A 292 -14.43 -10.90 -18.02
N LEU A 293 -15.39 -10.33 -17.31
CA LEU A 293 -16.66 -10.95 -16.92
C LEU A 293 -17.78 -10.47 -17.85
N GLU A 294 -18.37 -11.35 -18.60
CA GLU A 294 -19.63 -11.10 -19.34
C GLU A 294 -20.81 -11.42 -18.43
N VAL A 295 -21.69 -10.44 -18.25
CA VAL A 295 -22.91 -10.59 -17.44
C VAL A 295 -24.12 -10.55 -18.34
N SER A 296 -25.01 -11.52 -18.21
CA SER A 296 -26.32 -11.51 -18.83
C SER A 296 -27.41 -11.78 -17.79
N GLY A 297 -28.57 -11.19 -17.98
CA GLY A 297 -29.68 -11.34 -17.04
C GLY A 297 -30.99 -11.51 -17.74
N THR A 298 -31.96 -12.13 -17.05
CA THR A 298 -33.35 -12.20 -17.49
C THR A 298 -34.25 -11.47 -16.51
N SER A 299 -35.13 -10.62 -17.02
CA SER A 299 -36.17 -9.99 -16.20
C SER A 299 -37.24 -10.98 -15.76
N SER A 300 -38.06 -10.64 -14.79
CA SER A 300 -39.21 -11.42 -14.38
C SER A 300 -40.26 -11.62 -15.50
N ALA A 301 -40.20 -10.80 -16.55
CA ALA A 301 -41.04 -10.93 -17.76
C ALA A 301 -40.40 -11.86 -18.82
N GLY A 302 -39.21 -12.39 -18.60
CA GLY A 302 -38.54 -13.30 -19.51
C GLY A 302 -37.69 -12.61 -20.59
N ASP A 303 -37.58 -11.28 -20.58
CA ASP A 303 -36.74 -10.53 -21.51
C ASP A 303 -35.28 -10.69 -21.13
N ALA A 304 -34.46 -11.17 -22.07
CA ALA A 304 -33.03 -11.31 -21.89
C ALA A 304 -32.33 -9.92 -22.10
N SER A 305 -31.61 -9.47 -21.10
CA SER A 305 -30.77 -8.28 -21.19
C SER A 305 -29.30 -8.66 -21.15
N ARG A 306 -28.50 -8.23 -22.11
CA ARG A 306 -27.05 -8.35 -22.04
C ARG A 306 -26.52 -7.15 -21.25
N ILE A 307 -25.95 -7.41 -20.11
CA ILE A 307 -25.19 -6.44 -19.34
C ILE A 307 -23.74 -6.52 -19.80
N THR A 308 -23.10 -5.41 -20.01
CA THR A 308 -21.75 -5.24 -20.56
C THR A 308 -20.67 -6.14 -19.91
N GLY A 309 -19.54 -6.33 -20.64
CA GLY A 309 -18.33 -6.92 -20.06
C GLY A 309 -17.76 -6.05 -18.93
N LEU A 310 -17.45 -6.69 -17.81
CA LEU A 310 -16.83 -6.07 -16.64
C LEU A 310 -15.36 -6.52 -16.57
N GLY A 311 -14.44 -5.56 -16.56
CA GLY A 311 -13.00 -5.81 -16.44
C GLY A 311 -12.50 -5.78 -15.00
N GLU A 312 -11.20 -5.85 -14.85
CA GLU A 312 -10.49 -5.77 -13.56
C GLU A 312 -10.93 -4.58 -12.70
N GLY A 313 -11.05 -4.79 -11.40
CA GLY A 313 -11.52 -3.79 -10.44
C GLY A 313 -13.03 -3.54 -10.48
N SER A 314 -13.79 -4.28 -11.30
CA SER A 314 -15.25 -4.18 -11.32
C SER A 314 -15.86 -4.95 -10.16
N LEU A 315 -16.88 -4.36 -9.55
CA LEU A 315 -17.70 -4.96 -8.50
C LEU A 315 -19.11 -5.20 -9.02
N LEU A 316 -19.66 -6.36 -8.73
CA LEU A 316 -21.05 -6.71 -8.97
C LEU A 316 -21.66 -7.30 -7.70
N THR A 317 -22.91 -6.93 -7.39
CA THR A 317 -23.56 -7.31 -6.14
C THR A 317 -25.02 -7.72 -6.36
N SER A 318 -25.61 -8.41 -5.39
CA SER A 318 -27.05 -8.66 -5.37
C SER A 318 -27.89 -7.38 -5.39
N ALA A 319 -27.38 -6.26 -4.87
CA ALA A 319 -28.04 -4.97 -4.95
C ALA A 319 -28.09 -4.43 -6.40
N ASP A 320 -27.04 -4.66 -7.21
CA ASP A 320 -27.01 -4.34 -8.64
C ASP A 320 -28.07 -5.15 -9.41
N GLN A 321 -28.18 -6.45 -9.10
CA GLN A 321 -29.21 -7.33 -9.67
C GLN A 321 -30.62 -6.81 -9.38
N GLN A 322 -30.88 -6.47 -8.12
CA GLN A 322 -32.17 -5.94 -7.68
C GLN A 322 -32.48 -4.58 -8.34
N ALA A 323 -31.52 -3.66 -8.36
CA ALA A 323 -31.67 -2.37 -8.99
C ALA A 323 -31.95 -2.48 -10.51
N ALA A 324 -31.39 -3.49 -11.17
CA ALA A 324 -31.62 -3.78 -12.58
C ALA A 324 -32.96 -4.54 -12.85
N GLY A 325 -33.68 -4.95 -11.81
CA GLY A 325 -34.94 -5.71 -11.96
C GLY A 325 -34.74 -7.11 -12.56
N LEU A 326 -33.55 -7.71 -12.40
CA LEU A 326 -33.20 -9.00 -12.97
C LEU A 326 -33.58 -10.16 -12.02
N ALA A 327 -34.35 -11.11 -12.52
CA ALA A 327 -34.72 -12.31 -11.77
C ALA A 327 -33.57 -13.33 -11.70
N GLN A 328 -32.79 -13.45 -12.77
CA GLN A 328 -31.61 -14.33 -12.83
C GLN A 328 -30.43 -13.61 -13.48
N ILE A 329 -29.25 -13.96 -13.03
CA ILE A 329 -27.97 -13.51 -13.63
C ILE A 329 -27.15 -14.73 -14.03
N SER A 330 -26.61 -14.67 -15.25
CA SER A 330 -25.62 -15.62 -15.76
C SER A 330 -24.28 -14.88 -15.95
N LEU A 331 -23.24 -15.43 -15.39
CA LEU A 331 -21.88 -14.94 -15.44
C LEU A 331 -21.06 -15.82 -16.37
N ARG A 332 -20.30 -15.25 -17.31
CA ARG A 332 -19.45 -15.97 -18.24
C ARG A 332 -18.06 -15.35 -18.28
N ALA A 333 -17.03 -16.20 -18.28
CA ALA A 333 -15.67 -15.75 -18.56
C ALA A 333 -15.57 -15.34 -20.04
N GLY A 334 -15.39 -14.03 -20.28
CA GLY A 334 -15.20 -13.45 -21.61
C GLY A 334 -13.74 -13.50 -22.04
N GLY A 335 -13.52 -13.48 -23.38
CA GLY A 335 -12.16 -13.48 -23.93
C GLY A 335 -11.49 -14.87 -23.97
N THR A 336 -10.15 -14.88 -24.09
CA THR A 336 -9.33 -16.09 -24.24
C THR A 336 -8.55 -16.45 -22.97
N GLU A 337 -8.52 -15.57 -21.99
CA GLU A 337 -7.81 -15.76 -20.72
C GLU A 337 -8.75 -16.21 -19.62
N PRO A 338 -8.25 -16.91 -18.58
CA PRO A 338 -9.04 -17.25 -17.41
C PRO A 338 -9.54 -15.99 -16.72
N LEU A 339 -10.72 -16.05 -16.13
CA LEU A 339 -11.32 -15.01 -15.31
C LEU A 339 -11.05 -15.32 -13.84
N GLU A 340 -10.43 -14.41 -13.14
CA GLU A 340 -10.22 -14.51 -11.69
C GLU A 340 -11.18 -13.58 -10.95
N LEU A 341 -11.83 -14.14 -9.94
CA LEU A 341 -12.84 -13.46 -9.15
C LEU A 341 -12.53 -13.61 -7.66
N LEU A 342 -12.95 -12.63 -6.89
CA LEU A 342 -13.13 -12.74 -5.45
C LEU A 342 -14.64 -12.74 -5.17
N VAL A 343 -15.13 -13.79 -4.54
CA VAL A 343 -16.59 -14.03 -4.40
C VAL A 343 -16.94 -14.28 -2.96
N MET A 344 -18.08 -13.75 -2.54
CA MET A 344 -18.74 -14.11 -1.30
C MET A 344 -20.25 -14.13 -1.51
N SER A 345 -20.93 -15.12 -0.94
CA SER A 345 -22.39 -15.23 -0.98
C SER A 345 -22.91 -15.97 0.26
N GLY A 346 -24.20 -15.82 0.51
CA GLY A 346 -24.92 -16.59 1.52
C GLY A 346 -25.17 -15.85 2.84
N PRO A 347 -25.54 -16.61 3.89
CA PRO A 347 -26.03 -16.04 5.14
C PRO A 347 -25.00 -15.20 5.90
N GLU A 348 -23.70 -15.48 5.76
CA GLU A 348 -22.64 -14.71 6.41
C GLU A 348 -22.58 -13.28 5.87
N LEU A 349 -22.70 -13.10 4.55
CA LEU A 349 -22.75 -11.77 3.94
C LEU A 349 -24.05 -11.05 4.33
N SER A 350 -25.18 -11.76 4.33
CA SER A 350 -26.48 -11.20 4.74
C SER A 350 -26.44 -10.70 6.20
N GLN A 351 -25.81 -11.47 7.09
CA GLN A 351 -25.61 -11.07 8.48
C GLN A 351 -24.64 -9.86 8.57
N ALA A 352 -23.55 -9.87 7.83
CA ALA A 352 -22.61 -8.74 7.83
C ALA A 352 -23.23 -7.44 7.32
N LEU A 353 -24.11 -7.51 6.31
CA LEU A 353 -24.86 -6.35 5.83
C LEU A 353 -25.87 -5.84 6.87
N ALA A 354 -26.38 -6.70 7.75
CA ALA A 354 -27.22 -6.28 8.89
C ALA A 354 -26.39 -5.63 10.00
N ASP A 355 -25.21 -6.17 10.31
CA ASP A 355 -24.35 -5.74 11.42
C ASP A 355 -23.47 -4.54 11.07
N MET A 356 -23.19 -4.33 9.77
CA MET A 356 -22.36 -3.22 9.26
C MET A 356 -23.18 -2.31 8.32
N PRO A 357 -23.97 -1.37 8.86
CA PRO A 357 -24.81 -0.48 8.04
C PRO A 357 -24.01 0.33 7.00
N ALA A 358 -22.75 0.69 7.30
CA ALA A 358 -21.90 1.41 6.38
C ALA A 358 -21.55 0.57 5.13
N LEU A 359 -21.33 -0.74 5.28
CA LEU A 359 -21.07 -1.64 4.17
C LEU A 359 -22.35 -1.74 3.29
N ARG A 360 -23.49 -1.96 3.90
CA ARG A 360 -24.78 -2.06 3.19
C ARG A 360 -25.08 -0.77 2.41
N GLN A 361 -25.02 0.39 3.07
CA GLN A 361 -25.28 1.68 2.44
C GLN A 361 -24.33 1.92 1.26
N PHE A 362 -23.05 1.63 1.44
CA PHE A 362 -22.05 1.79 0.38
C PHE A 362 -22.38 0.95 -0.86
N LEU A 363 -22.74 -0.33 -0.68
CA LEU A 363 -23.09 -1.23 -1.79
C LEU A 363 -24.40 -0.81 -2.49
N GLU A 364 -25.40 -0.36 -1.73
CA GLU A 364 -26.67 0.15 -2.26
C GLU A 364 -26.49 1.44 -3.07
N GLU A 365 -25.73 2.43 -2.56
CA GLU A 365 -25.46 3.68 -3.25
C GLU A 365 -24.66 3.47 -4.54
N ARG A 366 -23.70 2.52 -4.51
CA ARG A 366 -22.92 2.16 -5.68
C ARG A 366 -23.77 1.46 -6.73
N ALA A 367 -24.64 0.52 -6.34
CA ALA A 367 -25.56 -0.18 -7.23
C ALA A 367 -26.42 0.81 -8.02
N LEU A 368 -26.98 1.80 -7.37
CA LEU A 368 -27.78 2.85 -8.04
C LEU A 368 -26.97 3.64 -9.08
N SER A 369 -25.72 3.98 -8.77
CA SER A 369 -24.83 4.71 -9.70
C SER A 369 -24.40 3.85 -10.89
N SER A 370 -24.14 2.57 -10.69
CA SER A 370 -23.78 1.60 -11.73
C SER A 370 -24.98 1.35 -12.67
N PHE A 371 -26.18 1.19 -12.11
CA PHE A 371 -27.40 1.00 -12.87
C PHE A 371 -27.72 2.18 -13.81
N LEU A 372 -27.52 3.43 -13.35
CA LEU A 372 -27.72 4.61 -14.19
C LEU A 372 -26.71 4.67 -15.36
N GLN A 373 -25.48 4.24 -15.16
CA GLN A 373 -24.49 4.12 -16.22
C GLN A 373 -24.85 3.05 -17.24
N TRP A 374 -25.40 1.92 -16.81
CA TRP A 374 -25.84 0.83 -17.69
C TRP A 374 -27.03 1.21 -18.58
N ILE A 375 -28.01 1.91 -18.03
CA ILE A 375 -29.15 2.42 -18.83
C ILE A 375 -28.68 3.46 -19.86
N GLY A 376 -27.75 4.35 -19.49
CA GLY A 376 -27.21 5.35 -20.40
C GLY A 376 -26.42 4.76 -21.57
N ALA A 377 -25.68 3.66 -21.32
CA ALA A 377 -24.94 2.93 -22.36
C ALA A 377 -25.83 2.09 -23.29
N ALA A 378 -27.02 1.65 -22.83
CA ALA A 378 -27.98 0.92 -23.64
C ALA A 378 -28.83 1.82 -24.57
N SER A 379 -28.77 3.14 -24.37
CA SER A 379 -29.54 4.15 -25.13
C SER A 379 -28.67 4.89 -26.15
N ALA A 380 -27.40 4.58 -26.30
CA ALA A 380 -26.44 5.11 -27.26
C ALA A 380 -26.00 3.98 -28.22
#